data_5d728aa3b1e41a2d9703d8ded0e34a8b
#
_entry.id   5d728aa3b1e41a2d9703d8ded0e34a8b
#
_cell.length_a   1.000
_cell.length_b   1.000
_cell.length_c   1.000
_cell.angle_alpha   90.00
_cell.angle_beta   90.00
_cell.angle_gamma   90.00
#
_symmetry.space_group_name_H-M   'P 1'
#
loop_
_entity.id
_entity.type
_entity.pdbx_description
1 polymer ?
#
loop_
_entity_poly.entity_id
_entity_poly.type
_entity_poly.pdbx_seq_one_letter_code
_entity_poly.pdbx_strand_id
1 'polypeptide(L)'
;LAKMVRAGLIHPLIGVERGCTEDLRKIQKSVYTRDLVKEVFLIFKRKYPQVFRQGTFITCLPFDTRESMLDLVKYAVEIDIDYPAFHPVAPVPGTFLYQEALKNDVLAEKDFQKYDWSTPIMRSEHGLSMEEFAELNMELNKRYILYRPHWLIRGLFSPYKHKRGLYWWFFRNTMKMLFLGVMDTILGKKKFKG
;
A
#
# COMPACT_ATOMS: atom_id res chain seq x y z
N LEU A 1 15.71 1.78 -17.46
CA LEU A 1 15.62 2.71 -16.35
C LEU A 1 16.40 4.00 -16.64
N ALA A 2 17.70 3.94 -17.02
CA ALA A 2 18.49 5.13 -17.31
C ALA A 2 17.87 6.07 -18.36
N LYS A 3 17.30 5.51 -19.44
CA LYS A 3 16.58 6.29 -20.46
C LYS A 3 15.35 6.99 -19.90
N MET A 4 14.58 6.32 -19.03
CA MET A 4 13.39 6.90 -18.40
C MET A 4 13.74 8.07 -17.47
N VAL A 5 14.80 7.92 -16.67
CA VAL A 5 15.27 8.99 -15.78
C VAL A 5 15.79 10.18 -16.57
N ARG A 6 16.52 9.95 -17.66
CA ARG A 6 16.97 11.03 -18.58
C ARG A 6 15.78 11.73 -19.26
N ALA A 7 14.71 11.00 -19.53
CA ALA A 7 13.49 11.56 -20.09
C ALA A 7 12.60 12.29 -19.05
N GLY A 8 13.03 12.35 -17.78
CA GLY A 8 12.32 13.10 -16.75
C GLY A 8 11.52 12.26 -15.76
N LEU A 9 11.76 10.95 -15.62
CA LEU A 9 11.10 10.12 -14.60
C LEU A 9 11.47 10.62 -13.21
N ILE A 10 10.49 11.12 -12.46
CA ILE A 10 10.64 11.62 -11.09
C ILE A 10 9.90 10.76 -10.06
N HIS A 11 8.85 10.05 -10.47
CA HIS A 11 7.96 9.30 -9.57
C HIS A 11 7.38 8.06 -10.28
N PRO A 12 8.02 6.89 -10.22
CA PRO A 12 7.43 5.63 -10.65
C PRO A 12 6.50 5.08 -9.57
N LEU A 13 5.39 4.52 -10.01
CA LEU A 13 4.55 3.62 -9.24
C LEU A 13 4.93 2.18 -9.60
N ILE A 14 5.39 1.40 -8.64
CA ILE A 14 5.91 0.04 -8.85
C ILE A 14 5.04 -0.95 -8.08
N GLY A 15 4.49 -1.92 -8.79
CA GLY A 15 3.79 -3.05 -8.16
C GLY A 15 4.79 -3.92 -7.40
N VAL A 16 4.73 -3.87 -6.07
CA VAL A 16 5.46 -4.78 -5.18
C VAL A 16 4.62 -6.02 -4.88
N GLU A 17 3.33 -5.78 -4.80
CA GLU A 17 2.23 -6.71 -4.57
C GLU A 17 2.32 -7.40 -3.20
N ARG A 18 3.33 -8.23 -2.96
CA ARG A 18 3.50 -9.01 -1.72
C ARG A 18 4.96 -9.08 -1.28
N GLY A 19 5.18 -9.29 0.02
CA GLY A 19 6.51 -9.46 0.60
C GLY A 19 7.04 -10.89 0.60
N CYS A 20 6.22 -11.87 0.18
CA CYS A 20 6.54 -13.29 0.15
C CYS A 20 6.37 -13.84 -1.28
N THR A 21 7.34 -14.64 -1.75
CA THR A 21 7.29 -15.26 -3.09
C THR A 21 6.14 -16.26 -3.21
N GLU A 22 5.78 -16.93 -2.13
CA GLU A 22 4.65 -17.86 -2.12
C GLU A 22 3.31 -17.13 -2.33
N ASP A 23 3.10 -16.00 -1.66
CA ASP A 23 1.91 -15.17 -1.85
C ASP A 23 1.83 -14.64 -3.29
N LEU A 24 2.97 -14.24 -3.88
CA LEU A 24 3.02 -13.83 -5.29
C LEU A 24 2.56 -14.95 -6.24
N ARG A 25 2.89 -16.20 -5.93
CA ARG A 25 2.40 -17.36 -6.71
C ARG A 25 0.90 -17.55 -6.57
N LYS A 26 0.34 -17.41 -5.35
CA LYS A 26 -1.11 -17.52 -5.10
C LYS A 26 -1.92 -16.48 -5.90
N ILE A 27 -1.38 -15.28 -6.08
CA ILE A 27 -2.02 -14.22 -6.88
C ILE A 27 -1.58 -14.21 -8.35
N GLN A 28 -0.95 -15.29 -8.82
CA GLN A 28 -0.48 -15.46 -10.21
C GLN A 28 0.53 -14.39 -10.68
N LYS A 29 1.34 -13.86 -9.77
CA LYS A 29 2.44 -12.91 -10.04
C LYS A 29 3.81 -13.58 -9.97
N SER A 30 3.92 -14.82 -10.41
CA SER A 30 5.12 -15.67 -10.28
C SER A 30 6.37 -15.15 -11.02
N VAL A 31 6.20 -14.21 -11.96
CA VAL A 31 7.32 -13.55 -12.64
C VAL A 31 8.13 -12.65 -11.69
N TYR A 32 7.49 -12.16 -10.64
CA TYR A 32 8.13 -11.33 -9.63
C TYR A 32 8.63 -12.21 -8.48
N THR A 33 9.84 -11.92 -8.01
CA THR A 33 10.36 -12.47 -6.76
C THR A 33 10.64 -11.34 -5.79
N ARG A 34 10.61 -11.66 -4.50
CA ARG A 34 10.99 -10.71 -3.44
C ARG A 34 12.35 -10.05 -3.73
N ASP A 35 13.33 -10.85 -4.14
CA ASP A 35 14.70 -10.38 -4.37
C ASP A 35 14.80 -9.46 -5.60
N LEU A 36 14.09 -9.78 -6.68
CA LEU A 36 14.02 -8.93 -7.87
C LEU A 36 13.45 -7.54 -7.53
N VAL A 37 12.34 -7.50 -6.78
CA VAL A 37 11.73 -6.24 -6.35
C VAL A 37 12.70 -5.44 -5.48
N LYS A 38 13.34 -6.10 -4.51
CA LYS A 38 14.35 -5.48 -3.65
C LYS A 38 15.51 -4.90 -4.47
N GLU A 39 16.02 -5.64 -5.44
CA GLU A 39 17.10 -5.17 -6.33
C GLU A 39 16.68 -3.91 -7.09
N VAL A 40 15.48 -3.89 -7.67
CA VAL A 40 14.95 -2.71 -8.38
C VAL A 40 14.94 -1.48 -7.48
N PHE A 41 14.42 -1.58 -6.26
CA PHE A 41 14.40 -0.46 -5.31
C PHE A 41 15.81 -0.03 -4.87
N LEU A 42 16.74 -0.97 -4.71
CA LEU A 42 18.14 -0.68 -4.41
C LEU A 42 18.86 0.04 -5.57
N ILE A 43 18.57 -0.34 -6.82
CA ILE A 43 19.08 0.38 -8.00
C ILE A 43 18.60 1.83 -8.00
N PHE A 44 17.31 2.08 -7.76
CA PHE A 44 16.78 3.43 -7.62
C PHE A 44 17.49 4.20 -6.50
N LYS A 45 17.62 3.59 -5.33
CA LYS A 45 18.28 4.23 -4.17
C LYS A 45 19.72 4.66 -4.47
N ARG A 46 20.50 3.77 -5.11
CA ARG A 46 21.93 3.97 -5.34
C ARG A 46 22.22 4.87 -6.54
N LYS A 47 21.52 4.64 -7.67
CA LYS A 47 21.83 5.30 -8.95
C LYS A 47 20.95 6.52 -9.23
N TYR A 48 19.74 6.58 -8.64
CA TYR A 48 18.74 7.62 -8.92
C TYR A 48 18.07 8.13 -7.65
N PRO A 49 18.83 8.63 -6.66
CA PRO A 49 18.29 9.04 -5.36
C PRO A 49 17.29 10.21 -5.44
N GLN A 50 17.28 10.96 -6.57
CA GLN A 50 16.33 12.02 -6.86
C GLN A 50 14.92 11.50 -7.16
N VAL A 51 14.79 10.23 -7.57
CA VAL A 51 13.50 9.62 -7.91
C VAL A 51 12.74 9.25 -6.63
N PHE A 52 11.47 9.64 -6.57
CA PHE A 52 10.55 9.26 -5.49
C PHE A 52 9.98 7.86 -5.77
N ARG A 53 10.25 6.90 -4.91
CA ARG A 53 9.91 5.48 -5.11
C ARG A 53 8.63 5.14 -4.39
N GLN A 54 7.55 5.00 -5.13
CA GLN A 54 6.29 4.50 -4.62
C GLN A 54 6.12 3.02 -4.94
N GLY A 55 5.71 2.24 -3.96
CA GLY A 55 5.40 0.82 -4.13
C GLY A 55 3.96 0.53 -3.74
N THR A 56 3.24 -0.26 -4.54
CA THR A 56 1.88 -0.71 -4.23
C THR A 56 1.90 -2.14 -3.72
N PHE A 57 1.08 -2.39 -2.70
CA PHE A 57 0.90 -3.69 -2.08
C PHE A 57 -0.58 -4.08 -2.15
N ILE A 58 -0.85 -5.33 -2.44
CA ILE A 58 -2.17 -5.93 -2.36
C ILE A 58 -2.38 -6.44 -0.93
N THR A 59 -3.49 -6.09 -0.32
CA THR A 59 -3.87 -6.47 1.04
C THR A 59 -5.29 -7.04 1.09
N CYS A 60 -5.70 -7.54 2.23
CA CYS A 60 -7.03 -8.09 2.46
C CYS A 60 -7.41 -9.20 1.47
N LEU A 61 -6.43 -10.04 1.13
CA LEU A 61 -6.68 -11.28 0.40
C LEU A 61 -7.33 -12.31 1.33
N PRO A 62 -8.15 -13.24 0.84
CA PRO A 62 -8.82 -14.26 1.68
C PRO A 62 -7.86 -15.00 2.60
N PHE A 63 -6.66 -15.33 2.11
CA PHE A 63 -5.62 -16.03 2.86
C PHE A 63 -4.76 -15.12 3.77
N ASP A 64 -5.06 -13.83 3.87
CA ASP A 64 -4.29 -12.94 4.73
C ASP A 64 -4.61 -13.18 6.21
N THR A 65 -3.55 -13.22 7.00
CA THR A 65 -3.59 -13.14 8.45
C THR A 65 -3.11 -11.77 8.92
N ARG A 66 -3.30 -11.45 10.20
CA ARG A 66 -2.75 -10.24 10.79
C ARG A 66 -1.23 -10.17 10.61
N GLU A 67 -0.54 -11.29 10.80
CA GLU A 67 0.91 -11.39 10.68
C GLU A 67 1.37 -11.16 9.26
N SER A 68 0.73 -11.82 8.26
CA SER A 68 1.11 -11.65 6.85
C SER A 68 0.98 -10.21 6.38
N MET A 69 -0.08 -9.52 6.80
CA MET A 69 -0.28 -8.10 6.49
C MET A 69 0.79 -7.21 7.16
N LEU A 70 1.12 -7.45 8.43
CA LEU A 70 2.16 -6.69 9.12
C LEU A 70 3.55 -6.93 8.51
N ASP A 71 3.82 -8.11 7.97
CA ASP A 71 5.08 -8.41 7.29
C ASP A 71 5.25 -7.62 5.98
N LEU A 72 4.16 -7.17 5.34
CA LEU A 72 4.25 -6.24 4.21
C LEU A 72 4.90 -4.91 4.62
N VAL A 73 4.60 -4.41 5.83
CA VAL A 73 5.22 -3.19 6.34
C VAL A 73 6.72 -3.40 6.58
N LYS A 74 7.11 -4.53 7.17
CA LYS A 74 8.53 -4.86 7.38
C LYS A 74 9.26 -4.93 6.04
N TYR A 75 8.65 -5.55 5.03
CA TYR A 75 9.22 -5.63 3.71
C TYR A 75 9.32 -4.26 3.03
N ALA A 76 8.30 -3.41 3.14
CA ALA A 76 8.34 -2.02 2.63
C ALA A 76 9.50 -1.22 3.25
N VAL A 77 9.78 -1.43 4.56
CA VAL A 77 10.94 -0.84 5.24
C VAL A 77 12.25 -1.40 4.70
N GLU A 78 12.35 -2.72 4.54
CA GLU A 78 13.54 -3.42 4.04
C GLU A 78 13.98 -2.93 2.66
N ILE A 79 13.04 -2.76 1.73
CA ILE A 79 13.33 -2.28 0.37
C ILE A 79 13.44 -0.75 0.27
N ASP A 80 13.32 -0.04 1.40
CA ASP A 80 13.51 1.40 1.53
C ASP A 80 12.64 2.23 0.57
N ILE A 81 11.35 1.91 0.49
CA ILE A 81 10.37 2.67 -0.30
C ILE A 81 10.26 4.10 0.24
N ASP A 82 9.98 5.08 -0.62
CA ASP A 82 9.65 6.44 -0.18
C ASP A 82 8.17 6.56 0.23
N TYR A 83 7.28 5.80 -0.40
CA TYR A 83 5.86 5.76 -0.04
C TYR A 83 5.25 4.39 -0.39
N PRO A 84 4.84 3.58 0.59
CA PRO A 84 4.04 2.39 0.35
C PRO A 84 2.56 2.78 0.21
N ALA A 85 1.85 2.14 -0.70
CA ALA A 85 0.40 2.22 -0.82
C ALA A 85 -0.17 0.81 -0.62
N PHE A 86 -0.94 0.62 0.44
CA PHE A 86 -1.57 -0.65 0.80
C PHE A 86 -3.03 -0.59 0.36
N HIS A 87 -3.38 -1.42 -0.63
CA HIS A 87 -4.72 -1.45 -1.21
C HIS A 87 -5.39 -2.80 -0.98
N PRO A 88 -6.58 -2.84 -0.38
CA PRO A 88 -7.41 -4.03 -0.39
C PRO A 88 -7.60 -4.54 -1.81
N VAL A 89 -7.56 -5.86 -1.97
CA VAL A 89 -7.80 -6.46 -3.27
C VAL A 89 -9.25 -6.19 -3.70
N ALA A 90 -9.40 -5.76 -4.96
CA ALA A 90 -10.68 -5.54 -5.60
C ALA A 90 -10.82 -6.48 -6.81
N PRO A 91 -11.50 -7.64 -6.69
CA PRO A 91 -11.76 -8.52 -7.82
C PRO A 91 -12.75 -7.84 -8.77
N VAL A 92 -12.27 -7.49 -9.96
CA VAL A 92 -13.08 -6.80 -10.98
C VAL A 92 -13.90 -7.82 -11.77
N PRO A 93 -15.21 -7.58 -12.03
CA PRO A 93 -16.04 -8.44 -12.86
C PRO A 93 -15.39 -8.80 -14.20
N GLY A 94 -15.52 -10.05 -14.59
CA GLY A 94 -14.91 -10.59 -15.81
C GLY A 94 -13.45 -11.06 -15.64
N THR A 95 -12.80 -10.79 -14.50
CA THR A 95 -11.47 -11.32 -14.19
C THR A 95 -11.54 -12.73 -13.60
N PHE A 96 -10.46 -13.49 -13.72
CA PHE A 96 -10.32 -14.80 -13.09
C PHE A 96 -10.52 -14.70 -11.56
N LEU A 97 -9.91 -13.71 -10.90
CA LEU A 97 -10.04 -13.51 -9.46
C LEU A 97 -11.50 -13.31 -9.02
N TYR A 98 -12.29 -12.57 -9.82
CA TYR A 98 -13.71 -12.37 -9.53
C TYR A 98 -14.50 -13.68 -9.62
N GLN A 99 -14.24 -14.50 -10.64
CA GLN A 99 -14.90 -15.79 -10.81
C GLN A 99 -14.56 -16.77 -9.67
N GLU A 100 -13.30 -16.83 -9.28
CA GLU A 100 -12.85 -17.64 -8.15
C GLU A 100 -13.46 -17.14 -6.83
N ALA A 101 -13.55 -15.81 -6.64
CA ALA A 101 -14.17 -15.24 -5.44
C ALA A 101 -15.66 -15.58 -5.32
N LEU A 102 -16.37 -15.58 -6.44
CA LEU A 102 -17.77 -16.03 -6.49
C LEU A 102 -17.92 -17.53 -6.18
N LYS A 103 -17.09 -18.35 -6.85
CA LYS A 103 -17.12 -19.82 -6.71
C LYS A 103 -16.83 -20.27 -5.28
N ASN A 104 -15.89 -19.61 -4.61
CA ASN A 104 -15.47 -19.96 -3.25
C ASN A 104 -16.26 -19.19 -2.17
N ASP A 105 -17.29 -18.42 -2.54
CA ASP A 105 -18.13 -17.60 -1.64
C ASP A 105 -17.32 -16.66 -0.73
N VAL A 106 -16.16 -16.17 -1.21
CA VAL A 106 -15.34 -15.21 -0.44
C VAL A 106 -15.62 -13.75 -0.78
N LEU A 107 -16.50 -13.47 -1.75
CA LEU A 107 -16.91 -12.11 -2.09
C LEU A 107 -17.95 -11.61 -1.08
N ALA A 108 -17.54 -10.70 -0.19
CA ALA A 108 -18.41 -10.15 0.85
C ALA A 108 -19.29 -9.00 0.34
N GLU A 109 -18.76 -8.19 -0.58
CA GLU A 109 -19.47 -7.04 -1.14
C GLU A 109 -19.65 -7.21 -2.65
N LYS A 110 -20.89 -7.03 -3.11
CA LYS A 110 -21.26 -7.16 -4.53
C LYS A 110 -21.62 -5.83 -5.19
N ASP A 111 -21.73 -4.78 -4.38
CA ASP A 111 -21.98 -3.43 -4.88
C ASP A 111 -20.67 -2.81 -5.39
N PHE A 112 -20.56 -2.67 -6.71
CA PHE A 112 -19.37 -2.12 -7.36
C PHE A 112 -19.10 -0.66 -7.04
N GLN A 113 -20.09 0.08 -6.53
CA GLN A 113 -19.89 1.47 -6.08
C GLN A 113 -18.96 1.54 -4.86
N LYS A 114 -18.80 0.42 -4.14
CA LYS A 114 -17.92 0.30 -2.98
C LYS A 114 -16.51 -0.20 -3.31
N TYR A 115 -16.19 -0.41 -4.59
CA TYR A 115 -14.88 -0.85 -5.05
C TYR A 115 -13.93 0.36 -5.19
N ASP A 116 -13.65 1.02 -4.06
CA ASP A 116 -12.93 2.28 -3.97
C ASP A 116 -11.42 2.12 -3.66
N TRP A 117 -10.87 0.90 -3.71
CA TRP A 117 -9.48 0.55 -3.38
C TRP A 117 -9.08 0.81 -1.92
N SER A 118 -10.02 1.21 -1.06
CA SER A 118 -9.80 1.44 0.37
C SER A 118 -10.62 0.50 1.25
N THR A 119 -11.76 0.05 0.75
CA THR A 119 -12.68 -0.84 1.45
C THR A 119 -12.39 -2.31 1.13
N PRO A 120 -12.17 -3.17 2.13
CA PRO A 120 -12.08 -4.61 1.90
C PRO A 120 -13.40 -5.14 1.35
N ILE A 121 -13.34 -6.03 0.36
CA ILE A 121 -14.52 -6.61 -0.30
C ILE A 121 -14.49 -8.15 -0.35
N MET A 122 -13.43 -8.76 0.14
CA MET A 122 -13.30 -10.22 0.23
C MET A 122 -13.25 -10.66 1.68
N ARG A 123 -13.89 -11.79 1.98
CA ARG A 123 -13.88 -12.41 3.31
C ARG A 123 -12.56 -13.09 3.59
N SER A 124 -12.15 -13.06 4.85
CA SER A 124 -10.99 -13.82 5.33
C SER A 124 -11.33 -15.31 5.49
N GLU A 125 -10.40 -16.17 5.08
CA GLU A 125 -10.41 -17.61 5.38
C GLU A 125 -9.93 -17.92 6.80
N HIS A 126 -9.34 -16.92 7.50
CA HIS A 126 -8.76 -17.04 8.84
C HIS A 126 -9.61 -16.35 9.92
N GLY A 127 -10.87 -16.02 9.61
CA GLY A 127 -11.83 -15.51 10.57
C GLY A 127 -11.71 -14.03 10.92
N LEU A 128 -10.90 -13.25 10.21
CA LEU A 128 -10.90 -11.79 10.35
C LEU A 128 -12.22 -11.22 9.79
N SER A 129 -12.88 -10.36 10.55
CA SER A 129 -14.05 -9.62 10.06
C SER A 129 -13.65 -8.56 9.04
N MET A 130 -14.62 -8.03 8.30
CA MET A 130 -14.38 -6.96 7.33
C MET A 130 -13.90 -5.68 8.01
N GLU A 131 -14.39 -5.41 9.21
CA GLU A 131 -13.99 -4.29 10.04
C GLU A 131 -12.55 -4.45 10.50
N GLU A 132 -12.16 -5.64 10.97
CA GLU A 132 -10.77 -5.94 11.36
C GLU A 132 -9.81 -5.84 10.18
N PHE A 133 -10.21 -6.28 8.98
CA PHE A 133 -9.42 -6.06 7.77
C PHE A 133 -9.23 -4.58 7.45
N ALA A 134 -10.30 -3.77 7.54
CA ALA A 134 -10.23 -2.34 7.28
C ALA A 134 -9.34 -1.63 8.30
N GLU A 135 -9.51 -1.93 9.59
CA GLU A 135 -8.68 -1.35 10.66
C GLU A 135 -7.22 -1.74 10.50
N LEU A 136 -6.95 -3.01 10.21
CA LEU A 136 -5.60 -3.51 9.98
C LEU A 136 -4.94 -2.83 8.76
N ASN A 137 -5.69 -2.67 7.66
CA ASN A 137 -5.16 -1.98 6.47
C ASN A 137 -4.80 -0.51 6.75
N MET A 138 -5.60 0.19 7.56
CA MET A 138 -5.26 1.54 8.02
C MET A 138 -4.04 1.55 8.95
N GLU A 139 -3.91 0.52 9.78
CA GLU A 139 -2.77 0.35 10.70
C GLU A 139 -1.43 0.21 9.95
N LEU A 140 -1.40 -0.43 8.76
CA LEU A 140 -0.17 -0.63 7.98
C LEU A 140 0.54 0.70 7.68
N ASN A 141 -0.20 1.71 7.24
CA ASN A 141 0.36 3.03 6.94
C ASN A 141 0.93 3.72 8.19
N LYS A 142 0.23 3.62 9.33
CA LYS A 142 0.71 4.16 10.60
C LYS A 142 1.99 3.47 11.04
N ARG A 143 2.04 2.14 10.96
CA ARG A 143 3.23 1.35 11.35
C ARG A 143 4.41 1.64 10.46
N TYR A 144 4.23 1.85 9.16
CA TYR A 144 5.33 2.22 8.26
C TYR A 144 6.02 3.51 8.72
N ILE A 145 5.25 4.53 9.11
CA ILE A 145 5.78 5.80 9.62
C ILE A 145 6.48 5.58 10.97
N LEU A 146 5.86 4.80 11.89
CA LEU A 146 6.43 4.52 13.21
C LEU A 146 7.75 3.74 13.15
N TYR A 147 7.89 2.82 12.21
CA TYR A 147 9.16 2.08 12.03
C TYR A 147 10.27 2.92 11.42
N ARG A 148 9.94 4.10 10.86
CA ARG A 148 10.91 4.97 10.18
C ARG A 148 10.74 6.46 10.49
N PRO A 149 10.75 6.88 11.76
CA PRO A 149 10.47 8.29 12.11
C PRO A 149 11.44 9.26 11.44
N HIS A 150 12.70 8.89 11.28
CA HIS A 150 13.72 9.69 10.60
C HIS A 150 13.52 9.81 9.07
N TRP A 151 12.77 8.88 8.47
CA TRP A 151 12.50 8.85 7.04
C TRP A 151 11.72 10.10 6.58
N LEU A 152 10.68 10.48 7.31
CA LEU A 152 9.89 11.66 6.98
C LEU A 152 10.74 12.93 7.04
N ILE A 153 11.53 13.10 8.10
CA ILE A 153 12.44 14.25 8.26
C ILE A 153 13.42 14.31 7.09
N ARG A 154 14.09 13.20 6.79
CA ARG A 154 15.04 13.13 5.67
C ARG A 154 14.40 13.44 4.32
N GLY A 155 13.15 13.07 4.13
CA GLY A 155 12.37 13.34 2.93
C GLY A 155 11.99 14.82 2.80
N LEU A 156 11.48 15.42 3.87
CA LEU A 156 11.08 16.84 3.92
C LEU A 156 12.27 17.78 3.68
N PHE A 157 13.48 17.37 4.03
CA PHE A 157 14.73 18.11 3.81
C PHE A 157 15.58 17.53 2.68
N SER A 158 14.99 16.74 1.77
CA SER A 158 15.69 16.18 0.62
C SER A 158 16.31 17.29 -0.25
N PRO A 159 17.56 17.15 -0.74
CA PRO A 159 18.16 18.09 -1.66
C PRO A 159 17.45 18.11 -3.03
N TYR A 160 16.74 17.06 -3.37
CA TYR A 160 16.04 16.92 -4.64
C TYR A 160 14.67 17.60 -4.59
N LYS A 161 14.50 18.71 -5.34
CA LYS A 161 13.30 19.56 -5.33
C LYS A 161 11.98 18.79 -5.49
N HIS A 162 11.89 17.93 -6.50
CA HIS A 162 10.65 17.17 -6.76
C HIS A 162 10.34 16.17 -5.64
N LYS A 163 11.38 15.43 -5.20
CA LYS A 163 11.23 14.48 -4.10
C LYS A 163 10.80 15.18 -2.81
N ARG A 164 11.44 16.28 -2.45
CA ARG A 164 11.07 17.12 -1.31
C ARG A 164 9.64 17.63 -1.42
N GLY A 165 9.21 18.09 -2.61
CA GLY A 165 7.86 18.56 -2.86
C GLY A 165 6.80 17.47 -2.62
N LEU A 166 7.07 16.22 -3.04
CA LEU A 166 6.18 15.09 -2.79
C LEU A 166 6.09 14.76 -1.29
N TYR A 167 7.20 14.76 -0.56
CA TYR A 167 7.17 14.57 0.89
C TYR A 167 6.35 15.64 1.60
N TRP A 168 6.51 16.93 1.23
CA TRP A 168 5.70 18.02 1.77
C TRP A 168 4.22 17.88 1.42
N TRP A 169 3.91 17.43 0.21
CA TRP A 169 2.53 17.18 -0.21
C TRP A 169 1.88 16.07 0.64
N PHE A 170 2.55 14.92 0.81
CA PHE A 170 2.07 13.84 1.66
C PHE A 170 1.93 14.27 3.12
N PHE A 171 2.94 14.95 3.66
CA PHE A 171 2.91 15.46 5.04
C PHE A 171 1.69 16.37 5.28
N ARG A 172 1.48 17.37 4.41
CA ARG A 172 0.34 18.29 4.55
C ARG A 172 -0.99 17.55 4.47
N ASN A 173 -1.15 16.61 3.52
CA ASN A 173 -2.39 15.85 3.41
C ASN A 173 -2.63 14.97 4.63
N THR A 174 -1.61 14.29 5.14
CA THR A 174 -1.70 13.49 6.37
C THR A 174 -2.09 14.38 7.57
N MET A 175 -1.45 15.53 7.73
CA MET A 175 -1.80 16.47 8.81
C MET A 175 -3.22 17.02 8.69
N LYS A 176 -3.67 17.31 7.46
CA LYS A 176 -5.05 17.71 7.20
C LYS A 176 -6.05 16.63 7.61
N MET A 177 -5.78 15.36 7.23
CA MET A 177 -6.63 14.23 7.59
C MET A 177 -6.69 14.02 9.11
N LEU A 178 -5.55 14.10 9.79
CA LEU A 178 -5.49 14.00 11.25
C LEU A 178 -6.27 15.13 11.92
N PHE A 179 -6.10 16.37 11.45
CA PHE A 179 -6.84 17.52 11.96
C PHE A 179 -8.36 17.37 11.79
N LEU A 180 -8.81 16.97 10.60
CA LEU A 180 -10.23 16.73 10.35
C LEU A 180 -10.77 15.60 11.23
N GLY A 181 -10.03 14.50 11.40
CA GLY A 181 -10.42 13.40 12.28
C GLY A 181 -10.55 13.83 13.76
N VAL A 182 -9.65 14.68 14.24
CA VAL A 182 -9.74 15.25 15.59
C VAL A 182 -10.96 16.18 15.71
N MET A 183 -11.19 17.04 14.73
CA MET A 183 -12.35 17.94 14.71
C MET A 183 -13.67 17.18 14.69
N ASP A 184 -13.78 16.11 13.87
CA ASP A 184 -14.98 15.28 13.83
C ASP A 184 -15.23 14.56 15.17
N THR A 185 -14.17 14.14 15.86
CA THR A 185 -14.27 13.57 17.21
C THR A 185 -14.78 14.61 18.22
N ILE A 186 -14.22 15.83 18.20
CA ILE A 186 -14.63 16.92 19.11
C ILE A 186 -16.08 17.38 18.85
N LEU A 187 -16.48 17.42 17.58
CA LEU A 187 -17.83 17.84 17.17
C LEU A 187 -18.88 16.73 17.28
N GLY A 188 -18.52 15.56 17.79
CA GLY A 188 -19.45 14.42 17.95
C GLY A 188 -20.00 13.88 16.61
N LYS A 189 -19.40 14.26 15.48
CA LYS A 189 -19.77 13.69 14.17
C LYS A 189 -19.34 12.24 14.14
N LYS A 190 -20.29 11.32 13.94
CA LYS A 190 -19.98 9.87 13.77
C LYS A 190 -18.88 9.70 12.72
N LYS A 191 -17.88 8.88 13.06
CA LYS A 191 -16.82 8.47 12.16
C LYS A 191 -17.38 8.24 10.75
N PHE A 192 -16.77 8.86 9.77
CA PHE A 192 -16.98 8.57 8.36
C PHE A 192 -17.05 7.05 8.18
N LYS A 193 -18.23 6.53 7.87
CA LYS A 193 -18.36 5.21 7.25
C LYS A 193 -17.94 5.43 5.79
N GLY A 194 -16.65 5.27 5.52
CA GLY A 194 -16.13 5.12 4.17
C GLY A 194 -16.47 3.74 3.66
#